data_2d300ff685cc6c33c52a0d3bc009d1bb
#
_entry.id   2d300ff685cc6c33c52a0d3bc009d1bb
#
_cell.length_a   1.000
_cell.length_b   1.000
_cell.length_c   1.000
_cell.angle_alpha   90.00
_cell.angle_beta   90.00
_cell.angle_gamma   90.00
#
_symmetry.space_group_name_H-M   'P 1'
#
loop_
_entity.id
_entity.type
_entity.pdbx_description
1 polymer ?
#
loop_
_entity_poly.entity_id
_entity_poly.type
_entity_poly.pdbx_seq_one_letter_code
_entity_poly.pdbx_strand_id
1 'polypeptide(L)'
;NLENISESTKHFVKEKKEFMFDAEHFFDGYKNNKDYAMSCIKSAYDNGARWIVLCDTNGGTLPDEVEKIVREVTNHISGKNLGIHAHNDTGNAVANSLAAVSAGVRQVQGTINGLGERCGNANLMSIIPTIHLKEYLNKNFLTNIKSENVGKITQTSRLLDEILNRKPNQHLPYVGAAAFSHKGGLHVSAVQKDPKTYEHIKPELVGNVRNIVVSDQSGKSNIISRL
;
A
#
# COMPACT_ATOMS: atom_id res chain seq x y z
N ASN A 1 24.44 20.05 1.71
CA ASN A 1 23.44 18.99 2.02
C ASN A 1 24.06 17.58 1.98
N LEU A 2 24.89 17.22 0.98
CA LEU A 2 25.51 15.88 0.90
C LEU A 2 26.39 15.59 2.13
N GLU A 3 27.15 16.56 2.60
CA GLU A 3 27.95 16.46 3.81
C GLU A 3 27.08 16.20 5.05
N ASN A 4 25.99 16.96 5.23
CA ASN A 4 25.05 16.76 6.33
C ASN A 4 24.42 15.36 6.31
N ILE A 5 24.06 14.83 5.14
CA ILE A 5 23.55 13.46 4.99
C ILE A 5 24.61 12.46 5.47
N SER A 6 25.85 12.61 4.99
CA SER A 6 26.97 11.75 5.35
C SER A 6 27.24 11.77 6.85
N GLU A 7 27.38 12.95 7.46
CA GLU A 7 27.70 13.12 8.87
C GLU A 7 26.59 12.60 9.78
N SER A 8 25.33 12.92 9.47
CA SER A 8 24.18 12.42 10.24
C SER A 8 24.11 10.90 10.18
N THR A 9 24.25 10.32 8.98
CA THR A 9 24.22 8.86 8.84
C THR A 9 25.33 8.19 9.63
N LYS A 10 26.59 8.68 9.52
CA LYS A 10 27.73 8.16 10.29
C LYS A 10 27.51 8.25 11.79
N HIS A 11 26.93 9.35 12.25
CA HIS A 11 26.65 9.54 13.68
C HIS A 11 25.71 8.45 14.20
N PHE A 12 24.55 8.22 13.55
CA PHE A 12 23.60 7.20 14.00
C PHE A 12 24.16 5.78 13.89
N VAL A 13 24.91 5.47 12.83
CA VAL A 13 25.59 4.18 12.68
C VAL A 13 26.62 3.96 13.80
N LYS A 14 27.42 4.98 14.15
CA LYS A 14 28.35 4.93 15.28
C LYS A 14 27.65 4.65 16.61
N GLU A 15 26.49 5.25 16.82
CA GLU A 15 25.64 5.01 17.99
C GLU A 15 24.88 3.67 17.94
N LYS A 16 25.20 2.79 16.98
CA LYS A 16 24.56 1.48 16.76
C LYS A 16 23.04 1.57 16.61
N LYS A 17 22.54 2.64 16.02
CA LYS A 17 21.12 2.80 15.68
C LYS A 17 20.87 2.33 14.26
N GLU A 18 19.73 1.67 14.04
CA GLU A 18 19.24 1.45 12.69
C GLU A 18 18.77 2.79 12.12
N PHE A 19 19.43 3.25 11.06
CA PHE A 19 19.15 4.54 10.45
C PHE A 19 18.41 4.35 9.13
N MET A 20 17.33 5.09 8.98
CA MET A 20 16.50 5.16 7.79
C MET A 20 16.59 6.56 7.20
N PHE A 21 16.95 6.65 5.93
CA PHE A 21 17.03 7.91 5.20
C PHE A 21 15.80 8.04 4.29
N ASP A 22 14.85 8.88 4.68
CA ASP A 22 13.72 9.27 3.85
C ASP A 22 14.17 10.36 2.87
N ALA A 23 14.34 10.00 1.61
CA ALA A 23 14.70 10.91 0.53
C ALA A 23 13.44 11.70 0.11
N GLU A 24 13.11 12.74 0.88
CA GLU A 24 11.95 13.58 0.67
C GLU A 24 11.99 14.25 -0.71
N HIS A 25 10.87 14.28 -1.43
CA HIS A 25 10.76 14.74 -2.81
C HIS A 25 11.68 14.00 -3.81
N PHE A 26 12.00 12.72 -3.54
CA PHE A 26 12.96 12.00 -4.38
C PHE A 26 12.54 11.96 -5.86
N PHE A 27 11.30 11.60 -6.14
CA PHE A 27 10.83 11.46 -7.53
C PHE A 27 10.83 12.79 -8.28
N ASP A 28 10.41 13.87 -7.63
CA ASP A 28 10.47 15.22 -8.23
C ASP A 28 11.92 15.70 -8.40
N GLY A 29 12.75 15.48 -7.39
CA GLY A 29 14.17 15.77 -7.42
C GLY A 29 14.89 15.01 -8.53
N TYR A 30 14.58 13.72 -8.68
CA TYR A 30 15.13 12.86 -9.72
C TYR A 30 14.75 13.36 -11.14
N LYS A 31 13.49 13.71 -11.35
CA LYS A 31 13.01 14.26 -12.63
C LYS A 31 13.65 15.60 -12.97
N ASN A 32 13.94 16.42 -11.96
CA ASN A 32 14.53 17.75 -12.12
C ASN A 32 16.08 17.75 -12.20
N ASN A 33 16.73 16.97 -11.33
CA ASN A 33 18.19 16.82 -11.29
C ASN A 33 18.56 15.42 -10.79
N LYS A 34 18.61 14.48 -11.73
CA LYS A 34 18.88 13.08 -11.47
C LYS A 34 20.18 12.85 -10.71
N ASP A 35 21.28 13.49 -11.17
CA ASP A 35 22.61 13.25 -10.60
C ASP A 35 22.69 13.67 -9.14
N TYR A 36 22.04 14.79 -8.81
CA TYR A 36 21.99 15.26 -7.43
C TYR A 36 21.11 14.35 -6.55
N ALA A 37 19.92 13.98 -7.02
CA ALA A 37 19.03 13.07 -6.30
C ALA A 37 19.71 11.71 -6.03
N MET A 38 20.40 11.16 -7.04
CA MET A 38 21.17 9.92 -6.89
C MET A 38 22.36 10.10 -5.93
N SER A 39 23.03 11.24 -5.94
CA SER A 39 24.14 11.53 -5.02
C SER A 39 23.65 11.59 -3.56
N CYS A 40 22.45 12.13 -3.28
CA CYS A 40 21.87 12.18 -1.95
C CYS A 40 21.63 10.77 -1.40
N ILE A 41 20.95 9.92 -2.15
CA ILE A 41 20.64 8.55 -1.69
C ILE A 41 21.89 7.68 -1.58
N LYS A 42 22.86 7.85 -2.48
CA LYS A 42 24.14 7.15 -2.39
C LYS A 42 24.95 7.61 -1.18
N SER A 43 24.97 8.91 -0.87
CA SER A 43 25.64 9.41 0.34
C SER A 43 25.11 8.75 1.61
N ALA A 44 23.80 8.59 1.75
CA ALA A 44 23.24 7.88 2.91
C ALA A 44 23.57 6.38 2.89
N TYR A 45 23.43 5.72 1.74
CA TYR A 45 23.68 4.30 1.59
C TYR A 45 25.14 3.91 1.88
N ASP A 46 26.09 4.63 1.27
CA ASP A 46 27.53 4.37 1.40
C ASP A 46 28.05 4.64 2.84
N ASN A 47 27.34 5.47 3.60
CA ASN A 47 27.64 5.74 5.01
C ASN A 47 26.88 4.84 6.01
N GLY A 48 26.13 3.84 5.51
CA GLY A 48 25.60 2.75 6.31
C GLY A 48 24.13 2.89 6.72
N ALA A 49 23.35 3.76 6.07
CA ALA A 49 21.90 3.76 6.26
C ALA A 49 21.31 2.39 5.91
N ARG A 50 20.50 1.84 6.81
CA ARG A 50 19.87 0.53 6.62
C ARG A 50 18.80 0.57 5.51
N TRP A 51 18.03 1.65 5.48
CA TRP A 51 16.98 1.86 4.51
C TRP A 51 17.15 3.20 3.81
N ILE A 52 16.99 3.19 2.49
CA ILE A 52 16.88 4.36 1.64
C ILE A 52 15.45 4.37 1.13
N VAL A 53 14.65 5.29 1.62
CA VAL A 53 13.22 5.37 1.28
C VAL A 53 13.02 6.45 0.21
N LEU A 54 12.49 6.05 -0.93
CA LEU A 54 12.19 6.93 -2.05
C LEU A 54 10.80 7.53 -1.83
N CYS A 55 10.72 8.86 -1.62
CA CYS A 55 9.47 9.52 -1.29
C CYS A 55 8.83 10.18 -2.52
N ASP A 56 7.59 9.80 -2.82
CA ASP A 56 6.69 10.54 -3.71
C ASP A 56 5.89 11.52 -2.87
N THR A 57 6.57 12.58 -2.42
CA THR A 57 6.06 13.54 -1.43
C THR A 57 4.87 14.34 -1.94
N ASN A 58 4.87 14.70 -3.24
CA ASN A 58 3.75 15.40 -3.87
C ASN A 58 2.62 14.45 -4.31
N GLY A 59 2.84 13.13 -4.29
CA GLY A 59 1.86 12.14 -4.72
C GLY A 59 1.47 12.25 -6.20
N GLY A 60 2.35 12.84 -7.01
CA GLY A 60 2.10 13.14 -8.42
C GLY A 60 2.77 12.20 -9.41
N THR A 61 3.59 11.27 -8.96
CA THR A 61 4.30 10.31 -9.82
C THR A 61 3.37 9.17 -10.22
N LEU A 62 3.44 8.74 -11.47
CA LEU A 62 2.62 7.64 -11.97
C LEU A 62 3.32 6.28 -11.80
N PRO A 63 2.57 5.15 -11.75
CA PRO A 63 3.14 3.84 -11.45
C PRO A 63 4.26 3.38 -12.41
N ASP A 64 4.16 3.68 -13.69
CA ASP A 64 5.17 3.36 -14.69
C ASP A 64 6.45 4.20 -14.51
N GLU A 65 6.31 5.47 -14.12
CA GLU A 65 7.45 6.32 -13.77
C GLU A 65 8.15 5.79 -12.51
N VAL A 66 7.38 5.42 -11.47
CA VAL A 66 7.92 4.81 -10.25
C VAL A 66 8.70 3.54 -10.59
N GLU A 67 8.11 2.64 -11.36
CA GLU A 67 8.78 1.40 -11.76
C GLU A 67 10.10 1.67 -12.48
N LYS A 68 10.10 2.55 -13.47
CA LYS A 68 11.28 2.92 -14.25
C LYS A 68 12.39 3.50 -13.38
N ILE A 69 12.05 4.48 -12.53
CA ILE A 69 13.02 5.15 -11.66
C ILE A 69 13.58 4.17 -10.63
N VAL A 70 12.73 3.37 -9.99
CA VAL A 70 13.16 2.38 -9.00
C VAL A 70 14.09 1.33 -9.63
N ARG A 71 13.77 0.82 -10.81
CA ARG A 71 14.66 -0.12 -11.53
C ARG A 71 16.04 0.48 -11.80
N GLU A 72 16.11 1.76 -12.09
CA GLU A 72 17.40 2.43 -12.26
C GLU A 72 18.14 2.57 -10.92
N VAL A 73 17.46 2.95 -9.84
CA VAL A 73 18.05 3.02 -8.50
C VAL A 73 18.59 1.65 -8.07
N THR A 74 17.91 0.55 -8.41
CA THR A 74 18.36 -0.82 -8.06
C THR A 74 19.67 -1.23 -8.72
N ASN A 75 20.10 -0.55 -9.77
CA ASN A 75 21.44 -0.76 -10.37
C ASN A 75 22.58 -0.21 -9.46
N HIS A 76 22.25 0.62 -8.49
CA HIS A 76 23.22 1.29 -7.62
C HIS A 76 23.06 0.91 -6.14
N ILE A 77 21.82 0.70 -5.70
CA ILE A 77 21.50 0.36 -4.31
C ILE A 77 20.68 -0.93 -4.29
N SER A 78 21.11 -1.91 -3.51
CA SER A 78 20.39 -3.18 -3.41
C SER A 78 18.94 -2.97 -2.97
N GLY A 79 17.99 -3.60 -3.68
CA GLY A 79 16.58 -3.54 -3.34
C GLY A 79 16.25 -3.92 -1.89
N LYS A 80 17.05 -4.80 -1.27
CA LYS A 80 16.93 -5.15 0.17
C LYS A 80 17.17 -3.99 1.13
N ASN A 81 17.69 -2.86 0.62
CA ASN A 81 17.93 -1.62 1.36
C ASN A 81 17.02 -0.48 0.89
N LEU A 82 16.12 -0.75 -0.07
CA LEU A 82 15.22 0.27 -0.62
C LEU A 82 13.82 0.20 -0.03
N GLY A 83 13.27 1.37 0.26
CA GLY A 83 11.90 1.61 0.67
C GLY A 83 11.15 2.53 -0.30
N ILE A 84 9.84 2.56 -0.19
CA ILE A 84 8.93 3.49 -0.87
C ILE A 84 7.98 4.14 0.14
N HIS A 85 7.81 5.45 0.01
CA HIS A 85 6.80 6.24 0.71
C HIS A 85 6.03 7.06 -0.31
N ALA A 86 4.75 6.74 -0.53
CA ALA A 86 3.94 7.39 -1.54
C ALA A 86 2.72 8.09 -0.94
N HIS A 87 2.52 9.36 -1.30
CA HIS A 87 1.30 10.10 -1.04
C HIS A 87 0.23 9.84 -2.11
N ASN A 88 -1.03 10.10 -1.76
CA ASN A 88 -2.18 9.64 -2.55
C ASN A 88 -2.89 10.75 -3.33
N ASP A 89 -2.21 11.84 -3.67
CA ASP A 89 -2.81 13.03 -4.28
C ASP A 89 -3.40 12.76 -5.67
N THR A 90 -2.82 11.83 -6.42
CA THR A 90 -3.37 11.34 -7.69
C THR A 90 -4.20 10.05 -7.55
N GLY A 91 -4.43 9.56 -6.32
CA GLY A 91 -5.10 8.28 -6.09
C GLY A 91 -4.23 7.04 -6.37
N ASN A 92 -2.93 7.21 -6.63
CA ASN A 92 -2.04 6.15 -7.09
C ASN A 92 -1.10 5.60 -6.00
N ALA A 93 -1.16 6.04 -4.76
CA ALA A 93 -0.18 5.65 -3.73
C ALA A 93 -0.05 4.13 -3.55
N VAL A 94 -1.16 3.39 -3.58
CA VAL A 94 -1.15 1.91 -3.52
C VAL A 94 -0.52 1.32 -4.78
N ALA A 95 -0.89 1.80 -5.95
CA ALA A 95 -0.34 1.33 -7.22
C ALA A 95 1.17 1.63 -7.32
N ASN A 96 1.59 2.82 -6.93
CA ASN A 96 3.00 3.24 -6.87
C ASN A 96 3.81 2.34 -5.92
N SER A 97 3.28 2.04 -4.74
CA SER A 97 3.93 1.15 -3.78
C SER A 97 4.10 -0.27 -4.33
N LEU A 98 3.08 -0.82 -4.99
CA LEU A 98 3.14 -2.15 -5.60
C LEU A 98 4.08 -2.18 -6.82
N ALA A 99 4.11 -1.12 -7.63
CA ALA A 99 5.06 -0.96 -8.74
C ALA A 99 6.51 -0.93 -8.22
N ALA A 100 6.77 -0.17 -7.15
CA ALA A 100 8.08 -0.13 -6.51
C ALA A 100 8.52 -1.50 -5.96
N VAL A 101 7.61 -2.26 -5.33
CA VAL A 101 7.87 -3.63 -4.86
C VAL A 101 8.25 -4.53 -6.03
N SER A 102 7.50 -4.47 -7.13
CA SER A 102 7.78 -5.25 -8.34
C SER A 102 9.13 -4.85 -8.98
N ALA A 103 9.52 -3.59 -8.86
CA ALA A 103 10.79 -3.06 -9.35
C ALA A 103 11.99 -3.36 -8.44
N GLY A 104 11.77 -3.89 -7.21
CA GLY A 104 12.88 -4.33 -6.35
C GLY A 104 12.88 -3.80 -4.92
N VAL A 105 12.03 -2.83 -4.58
CA VAL A 105 11.87 -2.31 -3.22
C VAL A 105 11.43 -3.42 -2.25
N ARG A 106 11.93 -3.39 -1.01
CA ARG A 106 11.63 -4.39 0.03
C ARG A 106 11.08 -3.81 1.32
N GLN A 107 10.86 -2.50 1.39
CA GLN A 107 10.16 -1.84 2.48
C GLN A 107 9.09 -0.92 1.90
N VAL A 108 7.89 -0.95 2.47
CA VAL A 108 6.79 -0.05 2.12
C VAL A 108 6.37 0.71 3.37
N GLN A 109 6.42 2.03 3.29
CA GLN A 109 5.79 2.90 4.27
C GLN A 109 4.38 3.23 3.81
N GLY A 110 3.45 3.12 4.72
CA GLY A 110 2.06 3.43 4.49
C GLY A 110 1.32 3.54 5.81
N THR A 111 0.03 3.79 5.76
CA THR A 111 -0.78 3.99 6.96
C THR A 111 -2.05 3.15 6.95
N ILE A 112 -2.59 2.85 8.13
CA ILE A 112 -3.91 2.23 8.25
C ILE A 112 -4.95 3.23 7.69
N ASN A 113 -5.84 2.73 6.84
CA ASN A 113 -6.87 3.50 6.14
C ASN A 113 -6.34 4.64 5.25
N GLY A 114 -5.03 4.64 4.94
CA GLY A 114 -4.42 5.67 4.10
C GLY A 114 -4.34 7.05 4.76
N LEU A 115 -4.39 7.13 6.10
CA LEU A 115 -4.29 8.41 6.80
C LEU A 115 -2.98 9.11 6.50
N GLY A 116 -3.00 10.44 6.39
CA GLY A 116 -1.82 11.26 6.16
C GLY A 116 -2.17 12.66 5.67
N GLU A 117 -1.15 13.40 5.30
CA GLU A 117 -1.26 14.74 4.77
C GLU A 117 -2.08 14.78 3.48
N ARG A 118 -2.84 15.85 3.29
CA ARG A 118 -3.68 16.13 2.11
C ARG A 118 -4.65 14.97 1.79
N CYS A 119 -4.37 14.19 0.74
CA CYS A 119 -5.17 13.02 0.32
C CYS A 119 -4.74 11.71 0.99
N GLY A 120 -3.75 11.77 1.89
CA GLY A 120 -3.25 10.64 2.66
C GLY A 120 -2.05 9.94 2.04
N ASN A 121 -1.70 8.80 2.63
CA ASN A 121 -0.58 7.95 2.25
C ASN A 121 -1.08 6.65 1.58
N ALA A 122 -0.15 5.82 1.15
CA ALA A 122 -0.44 4.48 0.68
C ALA A 122 -1.21 3.69 1.75
N ASN A 123 -2.39 3.18 1.38
CA ASN A 123 -3.27 2.46 2.31
C ASN A 123 -2.79 1.02 2.53
N LEU A 124 -2.26 0.74 3.73
CA LEU A 124 -1.82 -0.60 4.12
C LEU A 124 -2.96 -1.62 4.12
N MET A 125 -4.21 -1.19 4.33
CA MET A 125 -5.39 -2.08 4.27
C MET A 125 -5.67 -2.58 2.84
N SER A 126 -5.06 -1.97 1.83
CA SER A 126 -5.08 -2.45 0.45
C SER A 126 -3.79 -3.20 0.07
N ILE A 127 -2.62 -2.69 0.48
CA ILE A 127 -1.32 -3.26 0.11
C ILE A 127 -1.12 -4.64 0.72
N ILE A 128 -1.36 -4.79 2.03
CA ILE A 128 -1.14 -6.05 2.75
C ILE A 128 -1.94 -7.20 2.12
N PRO A 129 -3.28 -7.12 1.99
CA PRO A 129 -4.03 -8.23 1.40
C PRO A 129 -3.71 -8.44 -0.07
N THR A 130 -3.33 -7.39 -0.81
CA THR A 130 -2.92 -7.54 -2.21
C THR A 130 -1.65 -8.39 -2.32
N ILE A 131 -0.64 -8.15 -1.49
CA ILE A 131 0.59 -8.95 -1.50
C ILE A 131 0.31 -10.39 -1.06
N HIS A 132 -0.53 -10.59 -0.04
CA HIS A 132 -0.81 -11.93 0.51
C HIS A 132 -1.75 -12.78 -0.35
N LEU A 133 -2.72 -12.17 -1.04
CA LEU A 133 -3.84 -12.90 -1.65
C LEU A 133 -3.83 -12.91 -3.17
N LYS A 134 -2.99 -12.09 -3.82
CA LYS A 134 -2.83 -12.11 -5.28
C LYS A 134 -1.69 -13.03 -5.68
N GLU A 135 -2.01 -14.03 -6.47
CA GLU A 135 -1.13 -15.17 -6.79
C GLU A 135 0.27 -14.75 -7.23
N TYR A 136 0.38 -13.78 -8.16
CA TYR A 136 1.68 -13.31 -8.63
C TYR A 136 2.52 -12.71 -7.50
N LEU A 137 1.92 -11.88 -6.64
CA LEU A 137 2.64 -11.22 -5.56
C LEU A 137 2.98 -12.20 -4.43
N ASN A 138 2.04 -13.03 -4.03
CA ASN A 138 2.24 -14.03 -2.98
C ASN A 138 3.33 -15.06 -3.32
N LYS A 139 3.45 -15.44 -4.60
CA LYS A 139 4.51 -16.36 -5.04
C LYS A 139 5.90 -15.74 -5.04
N ASN A 140 6.01 -14.44 -5.22
CA ASN A 140 7.28 -13.73 -5.40
C ASN A 140 7.74 -12.94 -4.18
N PHE A 141 6.82 -12.61 -3.26
CA PHE A 141 7.11 -11.74 -2.12
C PHE A 141 6.58 -12.33 -0.82
N LEU A 142 7.40 -12.26 0.22
CA LEU A 142 7.04 -12.57 1.59
C LEU A 142 6.99 -11.27 2.39
N THR A 143 6.06 -11.18 3.33
CA THR A 143 5.99 -10.09 4.30
C THR A 143 6.25 -10.61 5.70
N ASN A 144 6.56 -9.71 6.65
CA ASN A 144 6.66 -10.06 8.06
C ASN A 144 5.29 -10.28 8.74
N ILE A 145 4.19 -10.08 8.00
CA ILE A 145 2.84 -10.30 8.51
C ILE A 145 2.48 -11.77 8.27
N LYS A 146 2.14 -12.47 9.35
CA LYS A 146 1.67 -13.85 9.26
C LYS A 146 0.31 -13.91 8.54
N SER A 147 0.12 -14.90 7.68
CA SER A 147 -1.12 -15.06 6.89
C SER A 147 -2.38 -15.10 7.75
N GLU A 148 -2.32 -15.69 8.95
CA GLU A 148 -3.42 -15.71 9.93
C GLU A 148 -3.87 -14.32 10.42
N ASN A 149 -2.96 -13.33 10.36
CA ASN A 149 -3.26 -11.96 10.77
C ASN A 149 -3.90 -11.12 9.65
N VAL A 150 -3.86 -11.56 8.39
CA VAL A 150 -4.53 -10.87 7.28
C VAL A 150 -6.04 -10.82 7.53
N GLY A 151 -6.62 -11.85 8.14
CA GLY A 151 -8.03 -11.87 8.54
C GLY A 151 -8.43 -10.83 9.61
N LYS A 152 -7.46 -10.12 10.21
CA LYS A 152 -7.73 -9.09 11.23
C LYS A 152 -7.75 -7.67 10.66
N ILE A 153 -7.42 -7.47 9.37
CA ILE A 153 -7.24 -6.12 8.81
C ILE A 153 -8.53 -5.29 8.84
N THR A 154 -9.69 -5.89 8.62
CA THR A 154 -10.97 -5.20 8.72
C THR A 154 -11.24 -4.70 10.14
N GLN A 155 -10.97 -5.53 11.15
CA GLN A 155 -11.07 -5.14 12.55
C GLN A 155 -10.08 -4.00 12.89
N THR A 156 -8.85 -4.11 12.41
CA THR A 156 -7.81 -3.05 12.60
C THR A 156 -8.23 -1.72 11.99
N SER A 157 -8.78 -1.76 10.77
CA SER A 157 -9.32 -0.58 10.09
C SER A 157 -10.41 0.10 10.91
N ARG A 158 -11.38 -0.68 11.40
CA ARG A 158 -12.50 -0.16 12.21
C ARG A 158 -12.05 0.36 13.56
N LEU A 159 -11.14 -0.33 14.24
CA LEU A 159 -10.56 0.12 15.51
C LEU A 159 -9.90 1.49 15.39
N LEU A 160 -9.18 1.74 14.30
CA LEU A 160 -8.57 3.05 14.09
C LEU A 160 -9.64 4.13 13.92
N ASP A 161 -10.69 3.88 13.13
CA ASP A 161 -11.77 4.84 12.96
C ASP A 161 -12.50 5.12 14.30
N GLU A 162 -12.67 4.11 15.14
CA GLU A 162 -13.24 4.24 16.49
C GLU A 162 -12.34 5.11 17.39
N ILE A 163 -11.04 4.81 17.46
CA ILE A 163 -10.06 5.62 18.24
C ILE A 163 -10.07 7.09 17.79
N LEU A 164 -10.19 7.33 16.50
CA LEU A 164 -10.21 8.68 15.92
C LEU A 164 -11.60 9.34 15.95
N ASN A 165 -12.61 8.64 16.49
CA ASN A 165 -14.02 9.09 16.47
C ASN A 165 -14.47 9.50 15.06
N ARG A 166 -14.14 8.70 14.05
CA ARG A 166 -14.49 8.92 12.64
C ARG A 166 -15.50 7.89 12.16
N LYS A 167 -16.41 8.32 11.29
CA LYS A 167 -17.28 7.39 10.58
C LYS A 167 -16.44 6.57 9.60
N PRO A 168 -16.51 5.22 9.64
CA PRO A 168 -15.80 4.37 8.70
C PRO A 168 -16.19 4.67 7.24
N ASN A 169 -15.21 4.70 6.35
CA ASN A 169 -15.46 4.78 4.92
C ASN A 169 -15.94 3.41 4.41
N GLN A 170 -17.21 3.34 4.05
CA GLN A 170 -17.84 2.08 3.59
C GLN A 170 -17.27 1.54 2.29
N HIS A 171 -16.61 2.38 1.48
CA HIS A 171 -16.11 2.04 0.15
C HIS A 171 -14.60 1.75 0.13
N LEU A 172 -13.94 1.67 1.29
CA LEU A 172 -12.53 1.27 1.30
C LEU A 172 -12.36 -0.14 0.70
N PRO A 173 -11.40 -0.33 -0.22
CA PRO A 173 -11.09 -1.66 -0.73
C PRO A 173 -10.78 -2.64 0.40
N TYR A 174 -11.22 -3.88 0.26
CA TYR A 174 -11.07 -4.99 1.20
C TYR A 174 -11.82 -4.85 2.54
N VAL A 175 -11.74 -3.71 3.21
CA VAL A 175 -12.18 -3.54 4.61
C VAL A 175 -13.50 -2.79 4.76
N GLY A 176 -13.93 -2.04 3.75
CA GLY A 176 -15.17 -1.28 3.79
C GLY A 176 -16.41 -2.19 3.84
N ALA A 177 -17.47 -1.74 4.49
CA ALA A 177 -18.71 -2.50 4.61
C ALA A 177 -19.37 -2.80 3.24
N ALA A 178 -19.13 -1.95 2.25
CA ALA A 178 -19.63 -2.13 0.88
C ALA A 178 -18.70 -2.95 -0.03
N ALA A 179 -17.47 -3.27 0.42
CA ALA A 179 -16.45 -3.91 -0.43
C ALA A 179 -16.90 -5.25 -1.03
N PHE A 180 -17.78 -5.99 -0.32
CA PHE A 180 -18.36 -7.27 -0.74
C PHE A 180 -19.89 -7.24 -0.67
N SER A 181 -20.47 -6.07 -1.01
CA SER A 181 -21.93 -5.91 -1.02
C SER A 181 -22.48 -6.00 -2.43
N HIS A 182 -23.51 -6.82 -2.62
CA HIS A 182 -24.15 -7.06 -3.89
C HIS A 182 -25.61 -6.60 -3.84
N LYS A 183 -26.03 -5.73 -4.77
CA LYS A 183 -27.39 -5.16 -4.83
C LYS A 183 -28.17 -5.64 -6.06
N GLY A 184 -27.53 -5.70 -7.22
CA GLY A 184 -28.18 -6.06 -8.49
C GLY A 184 -28.63 -7.53 -8.50
N GLY A 185 -29.88 -7.81 -8.90
CA GLY A 185 -30.44 -9.18 -8.88
C GLY A 185 -29.61 -10.18 -9.70
N LEU A 186 -29.06 -9.77 -10.85
CA LEU A 186 -28.15 -10.59 -11.65
C LEU A 186 -26.86 -10.92 -10.88
N HIS A 187 -26.26 -9.93 -10.21
CA HIS A 187 -25.05 -10.11 -9.41
C HIS A 187 -25.30 -11.07 -8.25
N VAL A 188 -26.40 -10.88 -7.52
CA VAL A 188 -26.80 -11.75 -6.41
C VAL A 188 -26.97 -13.19 -6.87
N SER A 189 -27.69 -13.41 -7.97
CA SER A 189 -27.89 -14.74 -8.55
C SER A 189 -26.56 -15.40 -8.97
N ALA A 190 -25.64 -14.63 -9.55
CA ALA A 190 -24.34 -15.14 -9.98
C ALA A 190 -23.45 -15.50 -8.77
N VAL A 191 -23.37 -14.62 -7.77
CA VAL A 191 -22.60 -14.85 -6.54
C VAL A 191 -23.10 -16.06 -5.76
N GLN A 192 -24.43 -16.30 -5.74
CA GLN A 192 -25.00 -17.48 -5.11
C GLN A 192 -24.58 -18.79 -5.78
N LYS A 193 -24.38 -18.77 -7.11
CA LYS A 193 -23.91 -19.92 -7.89
C LYS A 193 -22.39 -20.12 -7.77
N ASP A 194 -21.66 -19.05 -7.99
CA ASP A 194 -20.19 -19.00 -7.81
C ASP A 194 -19.75 -17.60 -7.37
N PRO A 195 -19.29 -17.43 -6.13
CA PRO A 195 -18.79 -16.16 -5.63
C PRO A 195 -17.71 -15.52 -6.49
N LYS A 196 -16.86 -16.31 -7.16
CA LYS A 196 -15.76 -15.83 -8.00
C LYS A 196 -16.23 -14.98 -9.20
N THR A 197 -17.51 -15.01 -9.53
CA THR A 197 -18.08 -14.19 -10.62
C THR A 197 -18.01 -12.70 -10.34
N TYR A 198 -18.05 -12.28 -9.06
CA TYR A 198 -18.02 -10.88 -8.64
C TYR A 198 -17.13 -10.59 -7.43
N GLU A 199 -16.49 -11.62 -6.85
CA GLU A 199 -15.58 -11.46 -5.73
C GLU A 199 -14.19 -11.92 -6.11
N HIS A 200 -13.23 -11.00 -6.02
CA HIS A 200 -11.84 -11.29 -6.38
C HIS A 200 -11.07 -12.06 -5.30
N ILE A 201 -11.66 -12.21 -4.11
CA ILE A 201 -11.21 -13.02 -2.97
C ILE A 201 -12.43 -13.41 -2.14
N LYS A 202 -12.28 -14.37 -1.21
CA LYS A 202 -13.27 -14.63 -0.16
C LYS A 202 -13.20 -13.51 0.89
N PRO A 203 -14.31 -12.87 1.26
CA PRO A 203 -14.33 -11.76 2.23
C PRO A 203 -13.70 -12.12 3.58
N GLU A 204 -13.89 -13.35 4.03
CA GLU A 204 -13.42 -13.86 5.33
C GLU A 204 -11.88 -13.83 5.43
N LEU A 205 -11.17 -13.91 4.31
CA LEU A 205 -9.70 -13.84 4.30
C LEU A 205 -9.15 -12.50 4.81
N VAL A 206 -9.98 -11.46 4.76
CA VAL A 206 -9.65 -10.11 5.25
C VAL A 206 -10.49 -9.71 6.46
N GLY A 207 -11.25 -10.65 7.05
CA GLY A 207 -12.13 -10.41 8.18
C GLY A 207 -13.37 -9.59 7.83
N ASN A 208 -13.76 -9.54 6.56
CA ASN A 208 -14.99 -8.91 6.08
C ASN A 208 -16.05 -9.98 5.82
N VAL A 209 -17.26 -9.57 5.45
CA VAL A 209 -18.39 -10.44 5.17
C VAL A 209 -19.07 -10.04 3.86
N ARG A 210 -19.63 -11.04 3.17
CA ARG A 210 -20.52 -10.79 2.04
C ARG A 210 -21.84 -10.23 2.54
N ASN A 211 -22.35 -9.21 1.87
CA ASN A 211 -23.64 -8.62 2.18
C ASN A 211 -24.52 -8.54 0.92
N ILE A 212 -25.76 -9.03 1.04
CA ILE A 212 -26.77 -8.88 -0.02
C ILE A 212 -27.71 -7.75 0.40
N VAL A 213 -27.67 -6.68 -0.38
CA VAL A 213 -28.48 -5.48 -0.13
C VAL A 213 -29.88 -5.69 -0.72
N VAL A 214 -30.90 -5.49 0.09
CA VAL A 214 -32.30 -5.45 -0.34
C VAL A 214 -32.79 -4.00 -0.36
N SER A 215 -33.34 -3.57 -1.47
CA SER A 215 -33.92 -2.22 -1.67
C SER A 215 -35.19 -2.32 -2.51
N ASP A 216 -35.82 -1.19 -2.75
CA ASP A 216 -36.97 -1.03 -3.65
C ASP A 216 -36.73 -1.55 -5.07
N GLN A 217 -35.47 -1.59 -5.51
CA GLN A 217 -35.04 -2.09 -6.82
C GLN A 217 -34.59 -3.56 -6.80
N SER A 218 -34.82 -4.26 -5.68
CA SER A 218 -34.37 -5.64 -5.52
C SER A 218 -35.22 -6.61 -6.29
N GLY A 219 -34.56 -7.53 -7.02
CA GLY A 219 -35.22 -8.63 -7.69
C GLY A 219 -35.54 -9.81 -6.77
N LYS A 220 -36.28 -10.81 -7.29
CA LYS A 220 -36.67 -12.03 -6.57
C LYS A 220 -35.48 -12.72 -5.87
N SER A 221 -34.31 -12.78 -6.52
CA SER A 221 -33.10 -13.41 -5.97
C SER A 221 -32.60 -12.77 -4.66
N ASN A 222 -32.72 -11.43 -4.54
CA ASN A 222 -32.32 -10.72 -3.33
C ASN A 222 -33.24 -11.07 -2.15
N ILE A 223 -34.55 -11.17 -2.41
CA ILE A 223 -35.54 -11.49 -1.39
C ILE A 223 -35.36 -12.94 -0.91
N ILE A 224 -35.25 -13.89 -1.83
CA ILE A 224 -35.03 -15.32 -1.50
C ILE A 224 -33.72 -15.53 -0.71
N SER A 225 -32.67 -14.73 -0.97
CA SER A 225 -31.40 -14.86 -0.26
C SER A 225 -31.44 -14.42 1.21
N ARG A 226 -32.53 -13.79 1.64
CA ARG A 226 -32.74 -13.30 3.02
C ARG A 226 -33.75 -14.15 3.81
N LEU A 227 -34.46 -15.02 3.13
CA LEU A 227 -35.36 -16.01 3.76
C LEU A 227 -34.61 -17.30 4.06
#